data_2977547fd52838277aa2b44e8e7d581a
#
_entry.id   2977547fd52838277aa2b44e8e7d581a
#
_cell.length_a   1.000
_cell.length_b   1.000
_cell.length_c   1.000
_cell.angle_alpha   90.00
_cell.angle_beta   90.00
_cell.angle_gamma   90.00
#
_symmetry.space_group_name_H-M   'P 1'
#
loop_
_entity.id
_entity.type
_entity.pdbx_description
1 polymer ?
#
loop_
_entity_poly.entity_id
_entity_poly.type
_entity_poly.pdbx_seq_one_letter_code
_entity_poly.pdbx_strand_id
1 'polypeptide(L)'
;MGIGKVSLQHKVLLGYMILIVVVCSVVSILLYERSRMRAIRTETLEIRRIRHDVNTAHRHITELATDGESVIVWEDADFRNYHGKRLHTDSLLQTLKSSCGMFVLPEQIDSLCHLLEAKEEHLFHIMKSITQLEEADSLLANRLPVVVREAVRIRT
;
A
#
# COMPACT_ATOMS: atom_id res chain seq x y z
N MET A 1 7.94 -12.07 -77.87
CA MET A 1 7.99 -12.68 -76.53
C MET A 1 6.75 -13.54 -76.33
N GLY A 2 6.90 -14.85 -76.53
CA GLY A 2 5.79 -15.81 -76.51
C GLY A 2 5.31 -16.01 -75.04
N ILE A 3 4.10 -15.59 -74.80
CA ILE A 3 3.40 -15.97 -73.59
C ILE A 3 3.05 -17.45 -73.69
N GLY A 4 3.92 -18.33 -73.20
CA GLY A 4 3.73 -19.77 -73.25
C GLY A 4 2.34 -20.11 -72.71
N LYS A 5 1.63 -21.00 -73.47
CA LYS A 5 0.34 -21.55 -73.04
C LYS A 5 0.49 -22.32 -71.78
N VAL A 6 0.34 -21.60 -70.63
CA VAL A 6 0.32 -22.20 -69.29
C VAL A 6 -0.91 -23.10 -69.28
N SER A 7 -0.69 -24.41 -69.16
CA SER A 7 -1.73 -25.44 -69.02
C SER A 7 -2.79 -25.00 -67.99
N LEU A 8 -4.06 -25.27 -68.30
CA LEU A 8 -5.17 -24.95 -67.37
C LEU A 8 -4.90 -25.45 -65.88
N GLN A 9 -4.25 -26.61 -65.83
CA GLN A 9 -3.85 -27.19 -64.55
C GLN A 9 -2.89 -26.31 -63.77
N HIS A 10 -1.91 -25.64 -64.41
CA HIS A 10 -0.98 -24.72 -63.69
C HIS A 10 -1.66 -23.44 -63.25
N LYS A 11 -2.66 -22.96 -63.99
CA LYS A 11 -3.43 -21.78 -63.52
C LYS A 11 -4.28 -22.08 -62.29
N VAL A 12 -4.89 -23.25 -62.21
CA VAL A 12 -5.67 -23.69 -61.10
C VAL A 12 -4.76 -23.93 -59.89
N LEU A 13 -3.61 -24.58 -60.06
CA LEU A 13 -2.63 -24.81 -59.02
C LEU A 13 -2.09 -23.49 -58.45
N LEU A 14 -1.77 -22.53 -59.34
CA LEU A 14 -1.28 -21.21 -58.89
C LEU A 14 -2.35 -20.46 -58.07
N GLY A 15 -3.61 -20.50 -58.47
CA GLY A 15 -4.73 -19.91 -57.74
C GLY A 15 -4.88 -20.53 -56.34
N TYR A 16 -4.71 -21.85 -56.24
CA TYR A 16 -4.77 -22.56 -54.94
C TYR A 16 -3.61 -22.21 -54.03
N MET A 17 -2.39 -22.08 -54.58
CA MET A 17 -1.21 -21.65 -53.83
C MET A 17 -1.36 -20.23 -53.31
N ILE A 18 -1.90 -19.30 -54.08
CA ILE A 18 -2.17 -17.93 -53.63
C ILE A 18 -3.19 -17.94 -52.52
N LEU A 19 -4.26 -18.73 -52.60
CA LEU A 19 -5.27 -18.84 -51.57
C LEU A 19 -4.66 -19.35 -50.26
N ILE A 20 -3.82 -20.39 -50.31
CA ILE A 20 -3.12 -20.93 -49.10
C ILE A 20 -2.24 -19.85 -48.45
N VAL A 21 -1.47 -19.11 -49.27
CA VAL A 21 -0.60 -18.04 -48.74
C VAL A 21 -1.43 -16.94 -48.03
N VAL A 22 -2.56 -16.55 -48.63
CA VAL A 22 -3.46 -15.56 -48.00
C VAL A 22 -4.03 -16.07 -46.69
N VAL A 23 -4.52 -17.31 -46.65
CA VAL A 23 -5.06 -17.91 -45.42
C VAL A 23 -3.97 -18.01 -44.35
N CYS A 24 -2.78 -18.49 -44.70
CA CYS A 24 -1.65 -18.57 -43.75
C CYS A 24 -1.23 -17.20 -43.25
N SER A 25 -1.23 -16.15 -44.06
CA SER A 25 -0.89 -14.80 -43.60
C SER A 25 -1.95 -14.25 -42.64
N VAL A 26 -3.24 -14.44 -42.92
CA VAL A 26 -4.32 -14.01 -42.01
C VAL A 26 -4.22 -14.74 -40.64
N VAL A 27 -4.02 -16.07 -40.69
CA VAL A 27 -3.84 -16.85 -39.43
C VAL A 27 -2.62 -16.38 -38.66
N SER A 28 -1.51 -16.11 -39.34
CA SER A 28 -0.27 -15.61 -38.70
C SER A 28 -0.48 -14.25 -38.00
N ILE A 29 -1.20 -13.33 -38.69
CA ILE A 29 -1.55 -12.02 -38.10
C ILE A 29 -2.42 -12.20 -36.88
N LEU A 30 -3.45 -13.03 -36.91
CA LEU A 30 -4.34 -13.28 -35.78
C LEU A 30 -3.59 -13.90 -34.57
N LEU A 31 -2.67 -14.83 -34.83
CA LEU A 31 -1.85 -15.44 -33.79
C LEU A 31 -0.89 -14.41 -33.14
N TYR A 32 -0.29 -13.55 -33.99
CA TYR A 32 0.58 -12.48 -33.53
C TYR A 32 -0.17 -11.46 -32.67
N GLU A 33 -1.34 -10.99 -33.11
CA GLU A 33 -2.17 -10.08 -32.31
C GLU A 33 -2.63 -10.69 -31.00
N ARG A 34 -3.02 -11.98 -31.03
CA ARG A 34 -3.43 -12.70 -29.81
C ARG A 34 -2.28 -12.81 -28.79
N SER A 35 -1.07 -13.04 -29.27
CA SER A 35 0.13 -13.10 -28.42
C SER A 35 0.42 -11.72 -27.81
N ARG A 36 0.35 -10.67 -28.60
CA ARG A 36 0.56 -9.28 -28.14
C ARG A 36 -0.50 -8.82 -27.13
N MET A 37 -1.77 -9.18 -27.34
CA MET A 37 -2.85 -8.87 -26.39
C MET A 37 -2.66 -9.58 -25.04
N ARG A 38 -2.10 -10.80 -25.03
CA ARG A 38 -1.80 -11.50 -23.77
C ARG A 38 -0.72 -10.78 -22.96
N ALA A 39 0.34 -10.32 -23.62
CA ALA A 39 1.41 -9.57 -22.95
C ALA A 39 0.86 -8.27 -22.34
N ILE A 40 0.05 -7.51 -23.06
CA ILE A 40 -0.58 -6.27 -22.57
C ILE A 40 -1.53 -6.54 -21.39
N ARG A 41 -2.26 -7.65 -21.42
CA ARG A 41 -3.17 -8.00 -20.30
C ARG A 41 -2.43 -8.33 -19.01
N THR A 42 -1.32 -9.05 -19.07
CA THR A 42 -0.51 -9.36 -17.89
C THR A 42 0.08 -8.09 -17.28
N GLU A 43 0.62 -7.22 -18.12
CA GLU A 43 1.15 -5.92 -17.70
C GLU A 43 0.08 -5.01 -17.06
N THR A 44 -1.12 -4.98 -17.65
CA THR A 44 -2.26 -4.21 -17.11
C THR A 44 -2.74 -4.77 -15.75
N LEU A 45 -2.72 -6.08 -15.56
CA LEU A 45 -3.11 -6.70 -14.29
C LEU A 45 -2.08 -6.40 -13.19
N GLU A 46 -0.80 -6.41 -13.53
CA GLU A 46 0.27 -6.07 -12.60
C GLU A 46 0.18 -4.59 -12.15
N ILE A 47 -0.02 -3.67 -13.08
CA ILE A 47 -0.23 -2.25 -12.77
C ILE A 47 -1.47 -2.05 -11.87
N ARG A 48 -2.57 -2.77 -12.13
CA ARG A 48 -3.76 -2.68 -11.27
C ARG A 48 -3.50 -3.18 -9.86
N ARG A 49 -2.75 -4.26 -9.72
CA ARG A 49 -2.36 -4.81 -8.42
C ARG A 49 -1.51 -3.80 -7.65
N ILE A 50 -0.47 -3.26 -8.27
CA ILE A 50 0.40 -2.25 -7.68
C ILE A 50 -0.42 -1.03 -7.22
N ARG A 51 -1.32 -0.53 -8.09
CA ARG A 51 -2.20 0.59 -7.72
C ARG A 51 -3.09 0.26 -6.52
N HIS A 52 -3.62 -0.94 -6.45
CA HIS A 52 -4.43 -1.38 -5.31
C HIS A 52 -3.61 -1.41 -4.02
N ASP A 53 -2.40 -1.97 -4.07
CA ASP A 53 -1.51 -2.09 -2.91
C ASP A 53 -1.03 -0.71 -2.43
N VAL A 54 -0.71 0.20 -3.34
CA VAL A 54 -0.38 1.61 -3.01
C VAL A 54 -1.56 2.33 -2.37
N ASN A 55 -2.76 2.19 -2.90
CA ASN A 55 -3.96 2.80 -2.31
C ASN A 55 -4.26 2.23 -0.93
N THR A 56 -4.05 0.93 -0.73
CA THR A 56 -4.24 0.27 0.57
C THR A 56 -3.22 0.80 1.59
N ALA A 57 -1.95 0.89 1.22
CA ALA A 57 -0.92 1.46 2.09
C ALA A 57 -1.22 2.93 2.43
N HIS A 58 -1.62 3.74 1.45
CA HIS A 58 -2.01 5.13 1.67
C HIS A 58 -3.18 5.26 2.66
N ARG A 59 -4.19 4.41 2.55
CA ARG A 59 -5.32 4.39 3.49
C ARG A 59 -4.86 4.07 4.91
N HIS A 60 -4.03 3.04 5.10
CA HIS A 60 -3.52 2.68 6.43
C HIS A 60 -2.64 3.78 7.04
N ILE A 61 -1.82 4.45 6.23
CA ILE A 61 -1.04 5.60 6.70
C ILE A 61 -1.96 6.74 7.14
N THR A 62 -3.02 7.01 6.39
CA THR A 62 -4.01 8.04 6.73
C THR A 62 -4.77 7.68 8.00
N GLU A 63 -5.17 6.44 8.17
CA GLU A 63 -5.79 5.93 9.40
C GLU A 63 -4.86 6.12 10.61
N LEU A 64 -3.58 5.73 10.49
CA LEU A 64 -2.57 5.96 11.54
C LEU A 64 -2.33 7.45 11.84
N ALA A 65 -2.43 8.30 10.82
CA ALA A 65 -2.31 9.75 11.02
C ALA A 65 -3.47 10.28 11.85
N THR A 66 -4.70 9.89 11.52
CA THR A 66 -5.93 10.33 12.20
C THR A 66 -6.03 9.72 13.61
N ASP A 67 -5.74 8.43 13.77
CA ASP A 67 -5.76 7.79 15.09
C ASP A 67 -4.80 8.50 16.07
N GLY A 68 -3.62 8.90 15.61
CA GLY A 68 -2.65 9.63 16.44
C GLY A 68 -3.11 11.00 16.93
N GLU A 69 -4.13 11.62 16.31
CA GLU A 69 -4.68 12.90 16.77
C GLU A 69 -5.44 12.79 18.10
N SER A 70 -5.95 11.61 18.41
CA SER A 70 -6.69 11.34 19.67
C SER A 70 -5.83 10.86 20.83
N VAL A 71 -4.50 10.92 20.72
CA VAL A 71 -3.55 10.40 21.73
C VAL A 71 -3.78 10.90 23.17
N ILE A 72 -4.40 12.08 23.29
CA ILE A 72 -4.67 12.72 24.60
C ILE A 72 -5.63 11.89 25.46
N VAL A 73 -6.51 11.11 24.83
CA VAL A 73 -7.53 10.30 25.51
C VAL A 73 -7.23 8.79 25.42
N TRP A 74 -6.02 8.42 25.01
CA TRP A 74 -5.65 7.03 24.85
C TRP A 74 -5.35 6.35 26.18
N GLU A 75 -5.79 5.09 26.25
CA GLU A 75 -5.36 4.13 27.25
C GLU A 75 -4.30 3.17 26.65
N ASP A 76 -3.69 2.35 27.51
CA ASP A 76 -2.71 1.34 27.08
C ASP A 76 -3.26 0.37 26.02
N ALA A 77 -4.57 0.13 26.01
CA ALA A 77 -5.22 -0.71 25.02
C ALA A 77 -5.23 -0.04 23.64
N ASP A 78 -5.46 1.27 23.58
CA ASP A 78 -5.48 2.05 22.34
C ASP A 78 -4.08 2.12 21.73
N PHE A 79 -3.07 2.32 22.56
CA PHE A 79 -1.68 2.30 22.12
C PHE A 79 -1.29 0.94 21.53
N ARG A 80 -1.67 -0.17 22.16
CA ARG A 80 -1.42 -1.51 21.62
C ARG A 80 -2.11 -1.73 20.26
N ASN A 81 -3.33 -1.23 20.10
CA ASN A 81 -4.05 -1.28 18.82
C ASN A 81 -3.33 -0.44 17.75
N TYR A 82 -2.92 0.77 18.07
CA TYR A 82 -2.12 1.62 17.19
C TYR A 82 -0.82 0.94 16.76
N HIS A 83 -0.07 0.38 17.71
CA HIS A 83 1.15 -0.38 17.44
C HIS A 83 0.90 -1.54 16.46
N GLY A 84 -0.17 -2.32 16.67
CA GLY A 84 -0.55 -3.40 15.77
C GLY A 84 -0.85 -2.92 14.35
N LYS A 85 -1.58 -1.81 14.21
CA LYS A 85 -1.85 -1.18 12.90
C LYS A 85 -0.58 -0.70 12.22
N ARG A 86 0.37 -0.10 12.97
CA ARG A 86 1.66 0.34 12.44
C ARG A 86 2.47 -0.83 11.90
N LEU A 87 2.60 -1.92 12.66
CA LEU A 87 3.33 -3.12 12.22
C LEU A 87 2.71 -3.72 10.94
N HIS A 88 1.39 -3.73 10.86
CA HIS A 88 0.70 -4.18 9.64
C HIS A 88 1.00 -3.26 8.45
N THR A 89 1.02 -1.96 8.66
CA THR A 89 1.36 -0.96 7.63
C THR A 89 2.81 -1.12 7.16
N ASP A 90 3.75 -1.33 8.09
CA ASP A 90 5.16 -1.61 7.75
C ASP A 90 5.30 -2.86 6.89
N SER A 91 4.59 -3.94 7.22
CA SER A 91 4.58 -5.16 6.42
C SER A 91 4.07 -4.92 4.99
N LEU A 92 3.01 -4.12 4.82
CA LEU A 92 2.51 -3.71 3.51
C LEU A 92 3.53 -2.88 2.73
N LEU A 93 4.20 -1.93 3.39
CA LEU A 93 5.23 -1.10 2.77
C LEU A 93 6.44 -1.93 2.34
N GLN A 94 6.87 -2.90 3.12
CA GLN A 94 7.95 -3.82 2.74
C GLN A 94 7.53 -4.72 1.55
N THR A 95 6.28 -5.13 1.49
CA THR A 95 5.74 -5.87 0.34
C THR A 95 5.73 -4.99 -0.92
N LEU A 96 5.33 -3.73 -0.79
CA LEU A 96 5.41 -2.74 -1.88
C LEU A 96 6.85 -2.50 -2.34
N LYS A 97 7.80 -2.39 -1.42
CA LYS A 97 9.22 -2.24 -1.73
C LYS A 97 9.74 -3.38 -2.60
N SER A 98 9.32 -4.61 -2.31
CA SER A 98 9.71 -5.78 -3.10
C SER A 98 9.02 -5.88 -4.46
N SER A 99 7.77 -5.43 -4.55
CA SER A 99 6.93 -5.56 -5.76
C SER A 99 7.06 -4.38 -6.72
N CYS A 100 7.35 -3.18 -6.21
CA CYS A 100 7.32 -1.93 -6.97
C CYS A 100 8.70 -1.30 -7.16
N GLY A 101 9.79 -2.02 -6.99
CA GLY A 101 11.17 -1.50 -7.07
C GLY A 101 11.53 -0.75 -8.36
N MET A 102 10.69 -0.86 -9.40
CA MET A 102 10.84 -0.10 -10.63
C MET A 102 10.14 1.28 -10.58
N PHE A 103 9.14 1.47 -9.70
CA PHE A 103 8.29 2.66 -9.65
C PHE A 103 8.45 3.49 -8.37
N VAL A 104 8.96 2.88 -7.31
CA VAL A 104 9.15 3.54 -6.01
C VAL A 104 10.58 3.30 -5.55
N LEU A 105 11.26 4.37 -5.16
CA LEU A 105 12.61 4.28 -4.61
C LEU A 105 12.58 3.55 -3.26
N PRO A 106 13.31 2.44 -3.09
CA PRO A 106 13.35 1.69 -1.84
C PRO A 106 13.66 2.55 -0.61
N GLU A 107 14.52 3.56 -0.77
CA GLU A 107 14.92 4.51 0.26
C GLU A 107 13.75 5.37 0.77
N GLN A 108 12.79 5.69 -0.10
CA GLN A 108 11.60 6.45 0.29
C GLN A 108 10.67 5.61 1.20
N ILE A 109 10.56 4.32 0.93
CA ILE A 109 9.78 3.40 1.78
C ILE A 109 10.46 3.24 3.14
N ASP A 110 11.77 3.06 3.17
CA ASP A 110 12.52 2.95 4.43
C ASP A 110 12.40 4.24 5.26
N SER A 111 12.49 5.40 4.62
CA SER A 111 12.28 6.69 5.28
C SER A 111 10.86 6.82 5.85
N LEU A 112 9.86 6.33 5.13
CA LEU A 112 8.47 6.35 5.58
C LEU A 112 8.26 5.42 6.79
N CYS A 113 8.80 4.20 6.77
CA CYS A 113 8.76 3.28 7.91
C CYS A 113 9.42 3.91 9.14
N HIS A 114 10.58 4.54 8.97
CA HIS A 114 11.28 5.22 10.06
C HIS A 114 10.47 6.41 10.63
N LEU A 115 9.79 7.17 9.76
CA LEU A 115 8.92 8.26 10.21
C LEU A 115 7.71 7.74 10.99
N LEU A 116 7.11 6.62 10.59
CA LEU A 116 6.01 5.99 11.31
C LEU A 116 6.45 5.47 12.68
N GLU A 117 7.65 4.90 12.77
CA GLU A 117 8.26 4.45 14.03
C GLU A 117 8.54 5.63 14.98
N ALA A 118 9.18 6.68 14.49
CA ALA A 118 9.45 7.89 15.26
C ALA A 118 8.15 8.55 15.76
N LYS A 119 7.11 8.58 14.91
CA LYS A 119 5.79 9.09 15.31
C LYS A 119 5.20 8.27 16.45
N GLU A 120 5.26 6.94 16.37
CA GLU A 120 4.77 6.05 17.43
C GLU A 120 5.47 6.31 18.76
N GLU A 121 6.78 6.46 18.76
CA GLU A 121 7.57 6.77 19.93
C GLU A 121 7.13 8.11 20.56
N HIS A 122 6.93 9.13 19.74
CA HIS A 122 6.41 10.41 20.21
C HIS A 122 5.01 10.30 20.83
N LEU A 123 4.09 9.55 20.20
CA LEU A 123 2.74 9.33 20.72
C LEU A 123 2.79 8.59 22.07
N PHE A 124 3.67 7.60 22.22
CA PHE A 124 3.87 6.90 23.46
C PHE A 124 4.35 7.82 24.57
N HIS A 125 5.31 8.69 24.30
CA HIS A 125 5.79 9.68 25.25
C HIS A 125 4.71 10.67 25.67
N ILE A 126 3.89 11.15 24.74
CA ILE A 126 2.77 12.05 25.04
C ILE A 126 1.77 11.34 25.96
N MET A 127 1.30 10.14 25.59
CA MET A 127 0.36 9.36 26.40
C MET A 127 0.89 9.15 27.82
N LYS A 128 2.14 8.72 27.96
CA LYS A 128 2.77 8.48 29.26
C LYS A 128 2.89 9.75 30.11
N SER A 129 3.20 10.89 29.49
CA SER A 129 3.27 12.18 30.17
C SER A 129 1.91 12.62 30.69
N ILE A 130 0.85 12.40 29.95
CA ILE A 130 -0.52 12.71 30.36
C ILE A 130 -0.93 11.83 31.55
N THR A 131 -0.69 10.52 31.48
CA THR A 131 -0.99 9.60 32.60
C THR A 131 -0.26 10.00 33.88
N GLN A 132 1.01 10.41 33.80
CA GLN A 132 1.77 10.89 34.94
C GLN A 132 1.22 12.19 35.53
N LEU A 133 0.73 13.10 34.66
CA LEU A 133 0.09 14.34 35.10
C LEU A 133 -1.24 14.06 35.85
N GLU A 134 -2.05 13.15 35.34
CA GLU A 134 -3.32 12.74 35.96
C GLU A 134 -3.10 12.05 37.31
N GLU A 135 -2.08 11.19 37.41
CA GLU A 135 -1.69 10.58 38.70
C GLU A 135 -1.22 11.63 39.71
N ALA A 136 -0.41 12.60 39.28
CA ALA A 136 0.07 13.68 40.14
C ALA A 136 -1.08 14.56 40.59
N ASP A 137 -2.03 14.90 39.73
CA ASP A 137 -3.21 15.71 40.07
C ASP A 137 -4.15 14.97 41.04
N SER A 138 -4.35 13.67 40.83
CA SER A 138 -5.12 12.82 41.73
C SER A 138 -4.51 12.73 43.16
N LEU A 139 -3.17 12.65 43.22
CA LEU A 139 -2.44 12.65 44.48
C LEU A 139 -2.55 14.00 45.19
N LEU A 140 -2.52 15.11 44.49
CA LEU A 140 -2.74 16.46 45.03
C LEU A 140 -4.16 16.63 45.54
N ALA A 141 -5.16 16.22 44.73
CA ALA A 141 -6.58 16.26 45.11
C ALA A 141 -6.87 15.44 46.39
N ASN A 142 -6.21 14.29 46.56
CA ASN A 142 -6.34 13.46 47.75
C ASN A 142 -5.61 14.03 48.99
N ARG A 143 -4.56 14.83 48.79
CA ARG A 143 -3.81 15.46 49.89
C ARG A 143 -4.43 16.79 50.38
N LEU A 144 -5.11 17.50 49.50
CA LEU A 144 -5.76 18.80 49.84
C LEU A 144 -6.69 18.70 51.09
N PRO A 145 -7.63 17.74 51.16
CA PRO A 145 -8.51 17.65 52.33
C PRO A 145 -7.77 17.30 53.65
N VAL A 146 -6.64 16.60 53.54
CA VAL A 146 -5.81 16.30 54.71
C VAL A 146 -5.10 17.54 55.23
N VAL A 147 -4.50 18.32 54.34
CA VAL A 147 -3.80 19.58 54.67
C VAL A 147 -4.77 20.62 55.22
N VAL A 148 -5.96 20.76 54.62
CA VAL A 148 -6.99 21.67 55.10
C VAL A 148 -7.51 21.25 56.48
N ARG A 149 -7.67 19.97 56.74
CA ARG A 149 -8.10 19.45 58.04
C ARG A 149 -7.03 19.67 59.14
N GLU A 150 -5.76 19.52 58.80
CA GLU A 150 -4.62 19.77 59.70
C GLU A 150 -4.50 21.29 59.99
N ALA A 151 -4.64 22.15 58.99
CA ALA A 151 -4.59 23.60 59.16
C ALA A 151 -5.74 24.15 60.04
N VAL A 152 -6.92 23.53 59.98
CA VAL A 152 -8.05 23.89 60.88
C VAL A 152 -7.78 23.42 62.33
N ARG A 153 -7.11 22.28 62.49
CA ARG A 153 -6.78 21.75 63.81
C ARG A 153 -5.71 22.57 64.59
N ILE A 154 -4.81 23.21 63.89
CA ILE A 154 -3.76 24.08 64.42
C ILE A 154 -4.32 25.45 64.90
N ARG A 155 -5.54 25.83 64.44
CA ARG A 155 -6.16 27.12 64.70
C ARG A 155 -7.15 27.11 65.84
N THR A 156 -7.42 25.95 66.45
CA THR A 156 -8.22 25.74 67.67
C THR A 156 -7.34 25.39 68.85
#